data_14b5219773e304aff294e4c71cfb8271
#
_entry.id   14b5219773e304aff294e4c71cfb8271
#
_cell.length_a   1.000
_cell.length_b   1.000
_cell.length_c   1.000
_cell.angle_alpha   90.00
_cell.angle_beta   90.00
_cell.angle_gamma   90.00
#
_symmetry.space_group_name_H-M   'P 1'
#
loop_
_entity.id
_entity.type
_entity.pdbx_description
1 polymer ?
#
loop_
_entity_poly.entity_id
_entity_poly.type
_entity_poly.pdbx_seq_one_letter_code
_entity_poly.pdbx_strand_id
1 'polypeptide(L)'
;MSAVTSNGTKPAQASKSNPAAAVGTWADDRLGLAGATKKQIRKVFPDHWSFMLGEIALWSFVILLLTGVFLTLWFKPSMGEVVYNGSYDQLRGLHMSEAYASTLHISFDVRAGLLMRQMHHWAAMLFIAAMLVHLMRIFLTGAFRKPRELNWIVGGLLLLLGILEGFAGYSLPDDLLSGTGLRIADGLVKATPVLGSYMSFFMFGGEFPGDVIIPRLYIAHVLLIPGLLIALISAHMLLLVYHKHTQWPGPGRTEQNVVGFPMMPVYAAKAGGFFFIVFGVTALMGGLMTINPVWRYGAYNPSEVTAGSQPDWYMGIAEGLLRIMPGWETHIFGITISWNVFLP
;
A
#
# COMPACT_ATOMS: atom_id res chain seq x y z
N MET A 1 -70.72 -8.74 53.97
CA MET A 1 -70.60 -9.30 52.57
C MET A 1 -69.72 -8.37 51.82
N SER A 2 -68.41 -8.69 51.78
CA SER A 2 -67.42 -7.89 51.04
C SER A 2 -67.03 -8.65 49.76
N ALA A 3 -67.20 -8.02 48.62
CA ALA A 3 -66.83 -8.56 47.31
C ALA A 3 -65.33 -8.39 47.08
N VAL A 4 -64.62 -9.48 46.83
CA VAL A 4 -63.20 -9.51 46.41
C VAL A 4 -63.18 -9.38 44.88
N THR A 5 -62.64 -8.28 44.36
CA THR A 5 -62.36 -8.11 42.95
C THR A 5 -60.99 -8.68 42.65
N SER A 6 -60.90 -9.70 41.78
CA SER A 6 -59.69 -10.28 41.29
C SER A 6 -59.11 -9.40 40.17
N ASN A 7 -57.95 -8.80 40.42
CA ASN A 7 -57.11 -8.13 39.38
C ASN A 7 -56.48 -9.18 38.48
N GLY A 8 -56.98 -9.32 37.26
CA GLY A 8 -56.36 -10.13 36.21
C GLY A 8 -55.10 -9.45 35.67
N THR A 9 -53.96 -9.97 36.03
CA THR A 9 -52.66 -9.62 35.41
C THR A 9 -52.63 -10.14 33.96
N LYS A 10 -52.60 -9.21 33.01
CA LYS A 10 -52.32 -9.57 31.60
C LYS A 10 -50.94 -10.20 31.49
N PRO A 11 -50.78 -11.31 30.77
CA PRO A 11 -49.47 -11.89 30.54
C PRO A 11 -48.59 -10.90 29.70
N ALA A 12 -47.38 -10.63 30.17
CA ALA A 12 -46.40 -9.82 29.47
C ALA A 12 -46.14 -10.46 28.10
N GLN A 13 -46.40 -9.74 27.01
CA GLN A 13 -45.97 -10.15 25.68
C GLN A 13 -44.46 -10.28 25.66
N ALA A 14 -43.97 -11.50 25.43
CA ALA A 14 -42.56 -11.78 25.18
C ALA A 14 -42.11 -10.98 23.99
N SER A 15 -41.34 -9.93 24.19
CA SER A 15 -40.68 -9.16 23.18
C SER A 15 -39.80 -10.11 22.38
N LYS A 16 -40.05 -10.27 21.07
CA LYS A 16 -39.17 -11.01 20.16
C LYS A 16 -37.79 -10.38 20.26
N SER A 17 -36.85 -11.06 20.93
CA SER A 17 -35.48 -10.61 21.06
C SER A 17 -34.87 -10.47 19.66
N ASN A 18 -34.50 -9.26 19.27
CA ASN A 18 -33.77 -9.01 18.03
C ASN A 18 -32.45 -9.79 18.09
N PRO A 19 -32.20 -10.75 17.17
CA PRO A 19 -30.98 -11.57 17.22
C PRO A 19 -29.70 -10.74 17.20
N ALA A 20 -29.70 -9.59 16.55
CA ALA A 20 -28.56 -8.66 16.56
C ALA A 20 -28.32 -8.04 17.96
N ALA A 21 -29.38 -7.75 18.72
CA ALA A 21 -29.27 -7.26 20.09
C ALA A 21 -28.75 -8.36 21.03
N ALA A 22 -29.16 -9.61 20.83
CA ALA A 22 -28.68 -10.75 21.63
C ALA A 22 -27.18 -11.02 21.40
N VAL A 23 -26.70 -10.93 20.13
CA VAL A 23 -25.28 -11.03 19.82
C VAL A 23 -24.50 -9.85 20.43
N GLY A 24 -25.05 -8.63 20.37
CA GLY A 24 -24.46 -7.44 20.96
C GLY A 24 -24.27 -7.53 22.46
N THR A 25 -25.30 -7.99 23.20
CA THR A 25 -25.21 -8.21 24.65
C THR A 25 -24.24 -9.34 25.00
N TRP A 26 -24.26 -10.45 24.25
CA TRP A 26 -23.32 -11.56 24.43
C TRP A 26 -21.87 -11.12 24.28
N ALA A 27 -21.57 -10.27 23.29
CA ALA A 27 -20.23 -9.73 23.06
C ALA A 27 -19.83 -8.73 24.14
N ASP A 28 -20.76 -7.86 24.57
CA ASP A 28 -20.50 -6.86 25.60
C ASP A 28 -20.23 -7.49 26.97
N ASP A 29 -21.00 -8.51 27.34
CA ASP A 29 -20.81 -9.26 28.60
C ASP A 29 -19.42 -9.91 28.72
N ARG A 30 -18.76 -10.21 27.57
CA ARG A 30 -17.47 -10.90 27.55
C ARG A 30 -16.29 -9.96 27.32
N LEU A 31 -16.49 -8.86 26.60
CA LEU A 31 -15.42 -8.00 26.10
C LEU A 31 -15.53 -6.56 26.62
N GLY A 32 -16.63 -6.18 27.29
CA GLY A 32 -16.86 -4.82 27.80
C GLY A 32 -16.86 -3.75 26.70
N LEU A 33 -17.29 -4.12 25.47
CA LEU A 33 -17.13 -3.29 24.28
C LEU A 33 -18.08 -2.10 24.22
N ALA A 34 -19.27 -2.18 24.81
CA ALA A 34 -20.30 -1.13 24.66
C ALA A 34 -19.84 0.22 25.23
N GLY A 35 -19.17 0.22 26.37
CA GLY A 35 -18.63 1.44 26.97
C GLY A 35 -17.52 2.07 26.14
N ALA A 36 -16.57 1.26 25.69
CA ALA A 36 -15.47 1.69 24.83
C ALA A 36 -15.98 2.20 23.46
N THR A 37 -16.87 1.45 22.82
CA THR A 37 -17.48 1.80 21.54
C THR A 37 -18.28 3.10 21.64
N LYS A 38 -19.12 3.27 22.69
CA LYS A 38 -19.88 4.50 22.91
C LYS A 38 -18.99 5.73 23.05
N LYS A 39 -17.84 5.58 23.73
CA LYS A 39 -16.84 6.65 23.87
C LYS A 39 -16.20 7.01 22.52
N GLN A 40 -15.87 6.02 21.69
CA GLN A 40 -15.25 6.25 20.38
C GLN A 40 -16.23 6.86 19.35
N ILE A 41 -17.45 6.36 19.29
CA ILE A 41 -18.52 6.85 18.39
C ILE A 41 -18.80 8.36 18.60
N ARG A 42 -18.68 8.85 19.85
CA ARG A 42 -18.90 10.24 20.22
C ARG A 42 -17.68 11.15 20.04
N LYS A 43 -16.54 10.59 19.68
CA LYS A 43 -15.32 11.36 19.47
C LYS A 43 -15.51 12.35 18.32
N VAL A 44 -14.94 13.55 18.46
CA VAL A 44 -14.95 14.56 17.41
C VAL A 44 -13.70 14.40 16.55
N PHE A 45 -13.90 14.34 15.23
CA PHE A 45 -12.83 14.35 14.23
C PHE A 45 -12.63 15.78 13.73
N PRO A 46 -11.40 16.32 13.67
CA PRO A 46 -11.13 17.67 13.22
C PRO A 46 -11.62 17.91 11.79
N ASP A 47 -12.14 19.11 11.50
CA ASP A 47 -12.81 19.46 10.25
C ASP A 47 -11.90 20.03 9.14
N HIS A 48 -10.58 20.03 9.33
CA HIS A 48 -9.65 20.59 8.34
C HIS A 48 -9.30 19.59 7.24
N TRP A 49 -9.32 20.04 5.98
CA TRP A 49 -9.08 19.20 4.78
C TRP A 49 -7.76 18.42 4.82
N SER A 50 -6.70 18.95 5.46
CA SER A 50 -5.38 18.29 5.51
C SER A 50 -5.38 16.95 6.27
N PHE A 51 -6.43 16.64 7.03
CA PHE A 51 -6.60 15.34 7.65
C PHE A 51 -7.00 14.26 6.63
N MET A 52 -7.58 14.68 5.47
CA MET A 52 -7.93 13.76 4.39
C MET A 52 -6.72 13.16 3.68
N LEU A 53 -5.52 13.73 3.83
CA LEU A 53 -4.29 13.18 3.22
C LEU A 53 -4.01 11.75 3.69
N GLY A 54 -4.19 11.45 4.98
CA GLY A 54 -4.08 10.10 5.51
C GLY A 54 -5.21 9.17 5.02
N GLU A 55 -6.39 9.73 4.78
CA GLU A 55 -7.52 8.95 4.21
C GLU A 55 -7.28 8.60 2.74
N ILE A 56 -6.68 9.49 1.94
CA ILE A 56 -6.29 9.17 0.55
C ILE A 56 -5.33 7.99 0.54
N ALA A 57 -4.31 8.00 1.41
CA ALA A 57 -3.39 6.87 1.53
C ALA A 57 -4.13 5.58 1.93
N LEU A 58 -4.97 5.63 2.97
CA LEU A 58 -5.73 4.48 3.43
C LEU A 58 -6.65 3.89 2.34
N TRP A 59 -7.41 4.74 1.65
CA TRP A 59 -8.34 4.30 0.61
C TRP A 59 -7.61 3.80 -0.64
N SER A 60 -6.47 4.41 -1.00
CA SER A 60 -5.60 3.88 -2.05
C SER A 60 -5.07 2.50 -1.70
N PHE A 61 -4.68 2.27 -0.43
CA PHE A 61 -4.26 0.95 0.03
C PHE A 61 -5.38 -0.09 -0.03
N VAL A 62 -6.62 0.27 0.33
CA VAL A 62 -7.77 -0.62 0.16
C VAL A 62 -8.00 -0.98 -1.31
N ILE A 63 -7.88 -0.01 -2.22
CA ILE A 63 -7.99 -0.26 -3.66
C ILE A 63 -6.88 -1.18 -4.13
N LEU A 64 -5.65 -1.00 -3.65
CA LEU A 64 -4.51 -1.89 -3.94
C LEU A 64 -4.80 -3.34 -3.53
N LEU A 65 -5.33 -3.56 -2.32
CA LEU A 65 -5.70 -4.89 -1.87
C LEU A 65 -6.79 -5.52 -2.77
N LEU A 66 -7.85 -4.78 -3.08
CA LEU A 66 -8.95 -5.27 -3.91
C LEU A 66 -8.50 -5.62 -5.34
N THR A 67 -7.77 -4.72 -5.98
CA THR A 67 -7.25 -4.94 -7.34
C THR A 67 -6.12 -5.96 -7.36
N GLY A 68 -5.28 -6.02 -6.31
CA GLY A 68 -4.22 -7.01 -6.14
C GLY A 68 -4.76 -8.43 -6.07
N VAL A 69 -5.80 -8.67 -5.26
CA VAL A 69 -6.47 -9.98 -5.19
C VAL A 69 -6.99 -10.41 -6.57
N PHE A 70 -7.58 -9.50 -7.34
CA PHE A 70 -7.97 -9.81 -8.72
C PHE A 70 -6.78 -10.23 -9.58
N LEU A 71 -5.67 -9.49 -9.52
CA LEU A 71 -4.48 -9.77 -10.33
C LEU A 71 -3.82 -11.09 -9.98
N THR A 72 -3.82 -11.51 -8.70
CA THR A 72 -3.25 -12.80 -8.29
C THR A 72 -3.95 -14.01 -8.91
N LEU A 73 -5.20 -13.87 -9.33
CA LEU A 73 -5.94 -14.97 -10.00
C LEU A 73 -5.36 -15.32 -11.37
N TRP A 74 -4.65 -14.42 -12.01
CA TRP A 74 -4.23 -14.55 -13.40
C TRP A 74 -2.71 -14.50 -13.58
N PHE A 75 -1.98 -13.88 -12.66
CA PHE A 75 -0.53 -13.72 -12.75
C PHE A 75 0.20 -15.03 -12.41
N LYS A 76 1.22 -15.37 -13.20
CA LYS A 76 2.08 -16.54 -12.98
C LYS A 76 3.48 -16.07 -12.57
N PRO A 77 3.88 -16.22 -11.32
CA PRO A 77 5.20 -15.78 -10.84
C PRO A 77 6.30 -16.80 -11.20
N SER A 78 6.58 -16.96 -12.47
CA SER A 78 7.54 -17.95 -13.00
C SER A 78 8.45 -17.35 -14.04
N MET A 79 9.74 -17.68 -13.94
CA MET A 79 10.76 -17.34 -14.94
C MET A 79 10.89 -18.42 -16.04
N GLY A 80 10.05 -19.45 -16.01
CA GLY A 80 9.99 -20.48 -17.06
C GLY A 80 9.75 -19.86 -18.43
N GLU A 81 10.52 -20.30 -19.43
CA GLU A 81 10.42 -19.77 -20.78
C GLU A 81 9.22 -20.36 -21.54
N VAL A 82 8.47 -19.50 -22.21
CA VAL A 82 7.34 -19.88 -23.08
C VAL A 82 7.37 -19.08 -24.38
N VAL A 83 6.76 -19.65 -25.44
CA VAL A 83 6.49 -18.91 -26.69
C VAL A 83 5.13 -18.23 -26.55
N TYR A 84 5.07 -16.93 -26.69
CA TYR A 84 3.84 -16.17 -26.55
C TYR A 84 2.91 -16.38 -27.77
N ASN A 85 1.68 -16.81 -27.50
CA ASN A 85 0.63 -17.03 -28.50
C ASN A 85 -0.68 -16.29 -28.16
N GLY A 86 -0.63 -15.24 -27.32
CA GLY A 86 -1.80 -14.44 -26.94
C GLY A 86 -2.26 -13.44 -28.01
N SER A 87 -3.19 -12.56 -27.64
CA SER A 87 -3.86 -11.65 -28.58
C SER A 87 -3.01 -10.47 -29.04
N TYR A 88 -1.90 -10.16 -28.38
CA TYR A 88 -1.04 -9.05 -28.78
C TYR A 88 -0.08 -9.46 -29.90
N ASP A 89 -0.48 -9.21 -31.16
CA ASP A 89 0.18 -9.74 -32.36
C ASP A 89 1.66 -9.39 -32.48
N GLN A 90 2.10 -8.20 -32.02
CA GLN A 90 3.48 -7.73 -32.12
C GLN A 90 4.49 -8.58 -31.35
N LEU A 91 4.04 -9.32 -30.33
CA LEU A 91 4.89 -10.17 -29.50
C LEU A 91 4.64 -11.67 -29.76
N ARG A 92 3.71 -12.02 -30.65
CA ARG A 92 3.40 -13.42 -30.94
C ARG A 92 4.60 -14.15 -31.57
N GLY A 93 4.86 -15.34 -31.06
CA GLY A 93 5.99 -16.17 -31.51
C GLY A 93 7.33 -15.85 -30.83
N LEU A 94 7.39 -14.81 -29.98
CA LEU A 94 8.59 -14.50 -29.22
C LEU A 94 8.69 -15.34 -27.95
N HIS A 95 9.93 -15.65 -27.57
CA HIS A 95 10.26 -16.29 -26.31
C HIS A 95 10.22 -15.26 -25.18
N MET A 96 9.63 -15.63 -24.05
CA MET A 96 9.53 -14.78 -22.88
C MET A 96 9.26 -15.61 -21.61
N SER A 97 9.40 -15.00 -20.42
CA SER A 97 9.03 -15.67 -19.18
C SER A 97 7.51 -15.85 -19.05
N GLU A 98 7.06 -16.86 -18.30
CA GLU A 98 5.65 -17.03 -17.96
C GLU A 98 5.09 -15.80 -17.22
N ALA A 99 5.92 -15.12 -16.41
CA ALA A 99 5.53 -13.88 -15.72
C ALA A 99 5.13 -12.79 -16.72
N TYR A 100 5.96 -12.54 -17.73
CA TYR A 100 5.67 -11.57 -18.76
C TYR A 100 4.48 -11.99 -19.63
N ALA A 101 4.44 -13.23 -20.06
CA ALA A 101 3.32 -13.77 -20.84
C ALA A 101 1.98 -13.66 -20.09
N SER A 102 1.97 -13.94 -18.78
CA SER A 102 0.76 -13.80 -17.96
C SER A 102 0.35 -12.33 -17.77
N THR A 103 1.30 -11.40 -17.71
CA THR A 103 1.02 -9.95 -17.64
C THR A 103 0.39 -9.44 -18.94
N LEU A 104 0.85 -9.94 -20.10
CA LEU A 104 0.21 -9.68 -21.39
C LEU A 104 -1.20 -10.29 -21.45
N HIS A 105 -1.36 -11.53 -20.98
CA HIS A 105 -2.68 -12.18 -20.88
C HIS A 105 -3.65 -11.37 -20.03
N ILE A 106 -3.23 -10.91 -18.84
CA ILE A 106 -4.04 -10.00 -18.01
C ILE A 106 -4.44 -8.74 -18.79
N SER A 107 -3.51 -8.18 -19.55
CA SER A 107 -3.74 -6.89 -20.21
C SER A 107 -4.65 -6.98 -21.44
N PHE A 108 -4.66 -8.10 -22.17
CA PHE A 108 -5.32 -8.19 -23.47
C PHE A 108 -6.41 -9.28 -23.55
N ASP A 109 -6.31 -10.35 -22.75
CA ASP A 109 -7.23 -11.50 -22.84
C ASP A 109 -8.22 -11.56 -21.66
N VAL A 110 -7.83 -11.09 -20.47
CA VAL A 110 -8.71 -11.08 -19.30
C VAL A 110 -9.65 -9.89 -19.34
N ARG A 111 -10.96 -10.17 -19.22
CA ARG A 111 -11.99 -9.12 -19.17
C ARG A 111 -11.72 -8.16 -17.99
N ALA A 112 -11.66 -6.87 -18.27
CA ALA A 112 -11.26 -5.80 -17.32
C ALA A 112 -9.83 -5.91 -16.77
N GLY A 113 -9.00 -6.85 -17.23
CA GLY A 113 -7.66 -7.07 -16.71
C GLY A 113 -6.74 -5.86 -16.86
N LEU A 114 -6.75 -5.23 -18.03
CA LEU A 114 -5.99 -3.98 -18.24
C LEU A 114 -6.43 -2.88 -17.28
N LEU A 115 -7.73 -2.69 -17.10
CA LEU A 115 -8.26 -1.68 -16.16
C LEU A 115 -7.80 -1.97 -14.74
N MET A 116 -7.92 -3.23 -14.26
CA MET A 116 -7.50 -3.60 -12.91
C MET A 116 -6.00 -3.42 -12.71
N ARG A 117 -5.17 -3.78 -13.70
CA ARG A 117 -3.73 -3.57 -13.64
C ARG A 117 -3.37 -2.08 -13.59
N GLN A 118 -4.00 -1.25 -14.41
CA GLN A 118 -3.76 0.20 -14.41
C GLN A 118 -4.29 0.88 -13.13
N MET A 119 -5.48 0.49 -12.65
CA MET A 119 -6.00 0.97 -11.37
C MET A 119 -5.06 0.63 -10.21
N HIS A 120 -4.53 -0.60 -10.19
CA HIS A 120 -3.56 -1.04 -9.18
C HIS A 120 -2.32 -0.14 -9.20
N HIS A 121 -1.75 0.08 -10.35
CA HIS A 121 -0.56 0.91 -10.50
C HIS A 121 -0.82 2.39 -10.14
N TRP A 122 -1.93 3.00 -10.61
CA TRP A 122 -2.30 4.36 -10.24
C TRP A 122 -2.60 4.50 -8.75
N ALA A 123 -3.22 3.49 -8.14
CA ALA A 123 -3.43 3.48 -6.69
C ALA A 123 -2.11 3.42 -5.92
N ALA A 124 -1.09 2.70 -6.42
CA ALA A 124 0.26 2.69 -5.82
C ALA A 124 0.94 4.07 -5.89
N MET A 125 0.86 4.74 -7.05
CA MET A 125 1.37 6.11 -7.21
C MET A 125 0.71 7.07 -6.23
N LEU A 126 -0.60 6.99 -6.10
CA LEU A 126 -1.39 7.86 -5.22
C LEU A 126 -1.14 7.54 -3.74
N PHE A 127 -0.99 6.26 -3.39
CA PHE A 127 -0.69 5.80 -2.04
C PHE A 127 0.61 6.40 -1.51
N ILE A 128 1.69 6.28 -2.28
CA ILE A 128 3.02 6.79 -1.88
C ILE A 128 3.01 8.33 -1.87
N ALA A 129 2.41 8.98 -2.86
CA ALA A 129 2.30 10.44 -2.89
C ALA A 129 1.52 10.97 -1.69
N ALA A 130 0.38 10.34 -1.36
CA ALA A 130 -0.43 10.73 -0.22
C ALA A 130 0.30 10.52 1.11
N MET A 131 1.03 9.41 1.27
CA MET A 131 1.86 9.17 2.46
C MET A 131 2.95 10.22 2.63
N LEU A 132 3.66 10.56 1.55
CA LEU A 132 4.72 11.57 1.57
C LEU A 132 4.16 12.94 1.97
N VAL A 133 3.08 13.39 1.33
CA VAL A 133 2.46 14.69 1.65
C VAL A 133 1.84 14.68 3.05
N HIS A 134 1.27 13.56 3.48
CA HIS A 134 0.78 13.39 4.84
C HIS A 134 1.92 13.49 5.87
N LEU A 135 3.04 12.84 5.63
CA LEU A 135 4.23 12.91 6.47
C LEU A 135 4.77 14.35 6.56
N MET A 136 4.89 15.03 5.42
CA MET A 136 5.29 16.45 5.37
C MET A 136 4.33 17.35 6.17
N ARG A 137 3.03 17.14 6.03
CA ARG A 137 2.02 17.88 6.80
C ARG A 137 2.21 17.68 8.31
N ILE A 138 2.39 16.44 8.75
CA ILE A 138 2.61 16.12 10.17
C ILE A 138 3.88 16.81 10.68
N PHE A 139 4.97 16.80 9.91
CA PHE A 139 6.22 17.46 10.25
C PHE A 139 6.06 18.98 10.32
N LEU A 140 5.57 19.61 9.28
CA LEU A 140 5.46 21.07 9.17
C LEU A 140 4.51 21.69 10.21
N THR A 141 3.50 20.94 10.66
CA THR A 141 2.58 21.40 11.71
C THR A 141 3.02 21.01 13.12
N GLY A 142 4.13 20.30 13.28
CA GLY A 142 4.62 19.82 14.58
C GLY A 142 3.70 18.79 15.24
N ALA A 143 2.80 18.15 14.47
CA ALA A 143 1.85 17.17 15.00
C ALA A 143 2.50 15.88 15.50
N PHE A 144 3.78 15.64 15.17
CA PHE A 144 4.58 14.50 15.64
C PHE A 144 5.09 14.65 17.09
N ARG A 145 4.98 15.83 17.69
CA ARG A 145 5.48 16.07 19.06
C ARG A 145 4.72 15.24 20.09
N LYS A 146 5.30 15.15 21.29
CA LYS A 146 4.71 14.39 22.42
C LYS A 146 3.21 14.58 22.52
N PRO A 147 2.47 13.47 22.69
CA PRO A 147 2.88 12.08 22.89
C PRO A 147 2.88 11.23 21.57
N ARG A 148 3.03 11.83 20.38
CA ARG A 148 2.77 11.20 19.07
C ARG A 148 4.02 10.78 18.32
N GLU A 149 5.21 10.80 18.97
CA GLU A 149 6.50 10.49 18.36
C GLU A 149 6.52 9.04 17.81
N LEU A 150 5.99 8.11 18.58
CA LEU A 150 5.93 6.71 18.14
C LEU A 150 5.08 6.56 16.88
N ASN A 151 3.97 7.29 16.79
CA ASN A 151 3.12 7.27 15.60
C ASN A 151 3.81 7.88 14.36
N TRP A 152 4.68 8.85 14.57
CA TRP A 152 5.54 9.42 13.53
C TRP A 152 6.54 8.38 13.00
N ILE A 153 7.21 7.64 13.89
CA ILE A 153 8.14 6.57 13.51
C ILE A 153 7.42 5.48 12.70
N VAL A 154 6.24 5.05 13.16
CA VAL A 154 5.41 4.09 12.42
C VAL A 154 5.04 4.62 11.04
N GLY A 155 4.70 5.91 10.93
CA GLY A 155 4.44 6.57 9.63
C GLY A 155 5.64 6.56 8.69
N GLY A 156 6.85 6.78 9.20
CA GLY A 156 8.09 6.68 8.44
C GLY A 156 8.36 5.26 7.94
N LEU A 157 8.13 4.25 8.79
CA LEU A 157 8.25 2.84 8.41
C LEU A 157 7.21 2.44 7.35
N LEU A 158 5.98 2.95 7.45
CA LEU A 158 4.94 2.74 6.43
C LEU A 158 5.36 3.30 5.07
N LEU A 159 5.95 4.51 5.03
CA LEU A 159 6.45 5.09 3.78
C LEU A 159 7.57 4.25 3.18
N LEU A 160 8.54 3.84 4.00
CA LEU A 160 9.65 2.98 3.53
C LEU A 160 9.15 1.65 2.96
N LEU A 161 8.27 0.96 3.71
CA LEU A 161 7.67 -0.29 3.23
C LEU A 161 6.81 -0.07 1.99
N GLY A 162 6.10 1.05 1.88
CA GLY A 162 5.32 1.39 0.69
C GLY A 162 6.19 1.54 -0.56
N ILE A 163 7.37 2.16 -0.43
CA ILE A 163 8.35 2.27 -1.53
C ILE A 163 8.88 0.88 -1.92
N LEU A 164 9.26 0.05 -0.95
CA LEU A 164 9.73 -1.31 -1.19
C LEU A 164 8.64 -2.19 -1.82
N GLU A 165 7.40 -2.04 -1.39
CA GLU A 165 6.23 -2.72 -1.95
C GLU A 165 5.99 -2.33 -3.40
N GLY A 166 6.05 -1.03 -3.70
CA GLY A 166 5.94 -0.52 -5.06
C GLY A 166 7.05 -1.05 -5.97
N PHE A 167 8.31 -1.07 -5.49
CA PHE A 167 9.44 -1.65 -6.20
C PHE A 167 9.22 -3.15 -6.49
N ALA A 168 8.83 -3.91 -5.47
CA ALA A 168 8.56 -5.34 -5.64
C ALA A 168 7.46 -5.58 -6.67
N GLY A 169 6.37 -4.78 -6.64
CA GLY A 169 5.23 -4.92 -7.54
C GLY A 169 5.56 -4.60 -9.00
N TYR A 170 6.20 -3.45 -9.25
CA TYR A 170 6.51 -3.05 -10.63
C TYR A 170 7.60 -3.95 -11.27
N SER A 171 8.36 -4.68 -10.47
CA SER A 171 9.37 -5.62 -10.93
C SER A 171 8.81 -6.97 -11.39
N LEU A 172 7.55 -7.30 -11.04
CA LEU A 172 6.94 -8.61 -11.33
C LEU A 172 6.73 -8.92 -12.82
N PRO A 173 6.38 -7.95 -13.69
CA PRO A 173 6.10 -8.25 -15.09
C PRO A 173 7.23 -8.85 -15.91
N ASP A 174 8.47 -8.72 -15.47
CA ASP A 174 9.68 -9.21 -16.18
C ASP A 174 9.79 -8.68 -17.63
N ASP A 175 9.37 -7.43 -17.81
CA ASP A 175 9.61 -6.67 -19.04
C ASP A 175 10.98 -5.96 -19.00
N LEU A 176 11.41 -5.40 -20.13
CA LEU A 176 12.73 -4.78 -20.22
C LEU A 176 12.92 -3.60 -19.25
N LEU A 177 11.85 -2.85 -18.92
CA LEU A 177 11.92 -1.79 -17.92
C LEU A 177 12.14 -2.35 -16.52
N SER A 178 11.31 -3.30 -16.09
CA SER A 178 11.38 -3.89 -14.76
C SER A 178 12.65 -4.70 -14.54
N GLY A 179 13.09 -5.46 -15.52
CA GLY A 179 14.35 -6.21 -15.48
C GLY A 179 15.58 -5.29 -15.42
N THR A 180 15.55 -4.14 -16.12
CA THR A 180 16.61 -3.12 -16.00
C THR A 180 16.64 -2.55 -14.56
N GLY A 181 15.48 -2.29 -13.97
CA GLY A 181 15.37 -1.86 -12.55
C GLY A 181 15.92 -2.89 -11.58
N LEU A 182 15.64 -4.17 -11.80
CA LEU A 182 16.20 -5.26 -10.98
C LEU A 182 17.72 -5.36 -11.13
N ARG A 183 18.28 -5.14 -12.33
CA ARG A 183 19.72 -5.10 -12.55
C ARG A 183 20.41 -3.97 -11.79
N ILE A 184 19.77 -2.79 -11.74
CA ILE A 184 20.27 -1.67 -10.93
C ILE A 184 20.24 -2.05 -9.44
N ALA A 185 19.15 -2.62 -8.97
CA ALA A 185 19.02 -3.09 -7.59
C ALA A 185 20.07 -4.15 -7.22
N ASP A 186 20.33 -5.10 -8.12
CA ASP A 186 21.40 -6.10 -7.94
C ASP A 186 22.79 -5.42 -7.81
N GLY A 187 23.07 -4.43 -8.66
CA GLY A 187 24.30 -3.63 -8.57
C GLY A 187 24.44 -2.91 -7.24
N LEU A 188 23.36 -2.29 -6.74
CA LEU A 188 23.34 -1.63 -5.43
C LEU A 188 23.57 -2.61 -4.28
N VAL A 189 22.93 -3.78 -4.32
CA VAL A 189 23.14 -4.83 -3.33
C VAL A 189 24.59 -5.32 -3.34
N LYS A 190 25.15 -5.58 -4.52
CA LYS A 190 26.55 -6.03 -4.69
C LYS A 190 27.56 -5.00 -4.22
N ALA A 191 27.26 -3.72 -4.29
CA ALA A 191 28.12 -2.65 -3.79
C ALA A 191 28.21 -2.63 -2.26
N THR A 192 27.35 -3.36 -1.53
CA THR A 192 27.44 -3.48 -0.08
C THR A 192 28.73 -4.21 0.31
N PRO A 193 29.66 -3.58 1.07
CA PRO A 193 30.94 -4.18 1.40
C PRO A 193 30.76 -5.52 2.12
N VAL A 194 31.60 -6.51 1.78
CA VAL A 194 31.67 -7.84 2.38
C VAL A 194 30.44 -8.72 2.13
N LEU A 195 29.23 -8.20 2.30
CA LEU A 195 27.98 -9.00 2.27
C LEU A 195 27.28 -8.96 0.91
N GLY A 196 27.57 -7.97 0.06
CA GLY A 196 26.78 -7.68 -1.15
C GLY A 196 26.63 -8.87 -2.11
N SER A 197 27.71 -9.57 -2.42
CA SER A 197 27.67 -10.75 -3.28
C SER A 197 26.84 -11.89 -2.69
N TYR A 198 26.92 -12.11 -1.38
CA TYR A 198 26.12 -13.12 -0.69
C TYR A 198 24.63 -12.76 -0.67
N MET A 199 24.33 -11.49 -0.43
CA MET A 199 22.95 -10.98 -0.46
C MET A 199 22.35 -11.09 -1.86
N SER A 200 23.10 -10.70 -2.89
CA SER A 200 22.68 -10.83 -4.29
C SER A 200 22.41 -12.29 -4.63
N PHE A 201 23.37 -13.20 -4.34
CA PHE A 201 23.21 -14.62 -4.58
C PHE A 201 22.00 -15.21 -3.85
N PHE A 202 21.78 -14.80 -2.61
CA PHE A 202 20.59 -15.20 -1.85
C PHE A 202 19.29 -14.67 -2.47
N MET A 203 19.25 -13.40 -2.87
CA MET A 203 18.03 -12.77 -3.44
C MET A 203 17.66 -13.40 -4.78
N PHE A 204 18.63 -13.57 -5.69
CA PHE A 204 18.41 -14.06 -7.04
C PHE A 204 18.51 -15.60 -7.17
N GLY A 205 19.01 -16.28 -6.11
CA GLY A 205 19.18 -17.73 -6.11
C GLY A 205 20.37 -18.21 -6.96
N GLY A 206 21.29 -17.31 -7.30
CA GLY A 206 22.44 -17.55 -8.15
C GLY A 206 22.97 -16.24 -8.72
N GLU A 207 23.64 -16.29 -9.86
CA GLU A 207 24.03 -15.11 -10.61
C GLU A 207 22.81 -14.43 -11.22
N PHE A 208 22.86 -13.07 -11.29
CA PHE A 208 21.81 -12.30 -11.94
C PHE A 208 21.70 -12.68 -13.45
N PRO A 209 20.47 -12.85 -14.03
CA PRO A 209 19.15 -12.50 -13.47
C PRO A 209 18.55 -13.55 -12.51
N GLY A 210 19.02 -14.81 -12.49
CA GLY A 210 18.51 -15.90 -11.67
C GLY A 210 17.06 -16.30 -11.97
N ASP A 211 16.67 -17.49 -11.55
CA ASP A 211 15.34 -18.04 -11.86
C ASP A 211 14.31 -17.84 -10.75
N VAL A 212 14.75 -17.39 -9.57
CA VAL A 212 13.89 -17.37 -8.37
C VAL A 212 13.52 -15.97 -7.92
N ILE A 213 14.04 -14.91 -8.56
CA ILE A 213 13.79 -13.55 -8.11
C ILE A 213 12.30 -13.17 -8.24
N ILE A 214 11.66 -13.44 -9.37
CA ILE A 214 10.24 -13.11 -9.58
C ILE A 214 9.33 -13.89 -8.62
N PRO A 215 9.46 -15.23 -8.42
CA PRO A 215 8.73 -15.93 -7.38
C PRO A 215 8.92 -15.36 -5.97
N ARG A 216 10.15 -14.97 -5.61
CA ARG A 216 10.45 -14.38 -4.29
C ARG A 216 9.82 -12.99 -4.13
N LEU A 217 9.97 -12.13 -5.13
CA LEU A 217 9.32 -10.82 -5.13
C LEU A 217 7.80 -10.93 -5.09
N TYR A 218 7.22 -11.94 -5.76
CA TYR A 218 5.79 -12.18 -5.71
C TYR A 218 5.32 -12.47 -4.28
N ILE A 219 5.97 -13.36 -3.57
CA ILE A 219 5.61 -13.65 -2.16
C ILE A 219 5.85 -12.43 -1.27
N ALA A 220 6.92 -11.68 -1.50
CA ALA A 220 7.16 -10.43 -0.77
C ALA A 220 6.02 -9.42 -1.01
N HIS A 221 5.60 -9.23 -2.28
CA HIS A 221 4.60 -8.27 -2.71
C HIS A 221 3.16 -8.65 -2.35
N VAL A 222 2.78 -9.94 -2.41
CA VAL A 222 1.38 -10.32 -2.16
C VAL A 222 1.10 -10.71 -0.71
N LEU A 223 2.13 -11.03 0.07
CA LEU A 223 1.96 -11.56 1.44
C LEU A 223 2.79 -10.81 2.49
N LEU A 224 4.12 -10.81 2.35
CA LEU A 224 5.00 -10.38 3.42
C LEU A 224 4.88 -8.87 3.68
N ILE A 225 5.11 -8.05 2.66
CA ILE A 225 5.10 -6.58 2.82
C ILE A 225 3.67 -6.06 3.06
N PRO A 226 2.62 -6.51 2.33
CA PRO A 226 1.25 -6.13 2.66
C PRO A 226 0.82 -6.55 4.06
N GLY A 227 1.24 -7.72 4.53
CA GLY A 227 1.00 -8.17 5.90
C GLY A 227 1.62 -7.22 6.94
N LEU A 228 2.87 -6.80 6.73
CA LEU A 228 3.54 -5.81 7.57
C LEU A 228 2.87 -4.44 7.49
N LEU A 229 2.47 -3.99 6.29
CA LEU A 229 1.73 -2.73 6.10
C LEU A 229 0.40 -2.76 6.86
N ILE A 230 -0.38 -3.84 6.77
CA ILE A 230 -1.65 -3.99 7.52
C ILE A 230 -1.40 -3.93 9.03
N ALA A 231 -0.37 -4.62 9.53
CA ALA A 231 -0.02 -4.60 10.94
C ALA A 231 0.38 -3.19 11.42
N LEU A 232 1.22 -2.49 10.64
CA LEU A 232 1.66 -1.13 10.97
C LEU A 232 0.54 -0.09 10.80
N ILE A 233 -0.32 -0.21 9.77
CA ILE A 233 -1.51 0.65 9.62
C ILE A 233 -2.44 0.46 10.83
N SER A 234 -2.65 -0.78 11.26
CA SER A 234 -3.46 -1.07 12.45
C SER A 234 -2.86 -0.44 13.70
N ALA A 235 -1.55 -0.57 13.91
CA ALA A 235 -0.84 0.07 15.03
C ALA A 235 -0.92 1.60 14.94
N HIS A 236 -0.73 2.18 13.73
CA HIS A 236 -0.84 3.62 13.46
C HIS A 236 -2.23 4.17 13.84
N MET A 237 -3.28 3.46 13.41
CA MET A 237 -4.66 3.84 13.73
C MET A 237 -4.98 3.66 15.22
N LEU A 238 -4.50 2.62 15.87
CA LEU A 238 -4.67 2.44 17.32
C LEU A 238 -3.97 3.55 18.12
N LEU A 239 -2.75 3.93 17.75
CA LEU A 239 -2.03 5.05 18.35
C LEU A 239 -2.77 6.38 18.15
N LEU A 240 -3.36 6.59 16.95
CA LEU A 240 -4.19 7.76 16.67
C LEU A 240 -5.45 7.79 17.54
N VAL A 241 -6.10 6.65 17.74
CA VAL A 241 -7.26 6.53 18.63
C VAL A 241 -6.86 6.81 20.08
N TYR A 242 -5.70 6.34 20.53
CA TYR A 242 -5.20 6.51 21.88
C TYR A 242 -4.76 7.95 22.18
N HIS A 243 -3.88 8.52 21.35
CA HIS A 243 -3.32 9.86 21.53
C HIS A 243 -4.20 10.99 21.01
N LYS A 244 -5.28 10.70 20.30
CA LYS A 244 -6.19 11.63 19.60
C LYS A 244 -5.50 12.39 18.46
N HIS A 245 -6.33 13.04 17.61
CA HIS A 245 -5.85 13.95 16.58
C HIS A 245 -5.33 15.26 17.19
N THR A 246 -4.38 15.88 16.51
CA THR A 246 -4.05 17.29 16.74
C THR A 246 -5.15 18.16 16.15
N GLN A 247 -5.42 19.30 16.79
CA GLN A 247 -6.25 20.34 16.20
C GLN A 247 -5.43 21.14 15.19
N TRP A 248 -6.04 21.51 14.05
CA TRP A 248 -5.43 22.48 13.15
C TRP A 248 -5.37 23.86 13.83
N PRO A 249 -4.21 24.56 13.84
CA PRO A 249 -4.10 25.87 14.48
C PRO A 249 -5.07 26.90 13.89
N GLY A 250 -5.67 27.70 14.75
CA GLY A 250 -6.60 28.76 14.35
C GLY A 250 -7.24 29.43 15.58
N PRO A 251 -7.93 30.57 15.41
CA PRO A 251 -8.60 31.26 16.49
C PRO A 251 -9.59 30.36 17.23
N GLY A 252 -9.50 30.26 18.55
CA GLY A 252 -10.35 29.45 19.40
C GLY A 252 -10.18 27.93 19.25
N ARG A 253 -9.17 27.45 18.47
CA ARG A 253 -8.90 26.05 18.23
C ARG A 253 -7.71 25.59 19.06
N THR A 254 -7.93 24.69 20.00
CA THR A 254 -6.90 24.10 20.84
C THR A 254 -7.05 22.57 20.86
N GLU A 255 -6.05 21.85 21.34
CA GLU A 255 -6.14 20.39 21.50
C GLU A 255 -7.19 19.97 22.55
N GLN A 256 -7.54 20.89 23.47
CA GLN A 256 -8.61 20.68 24.47
C GLN A 256 -10.00 20.99 23.91
N ASN A 257 -10.05 21.86 22.91
CA ASN A 257 -11.31 22.28 22.26
C ASN A 257 -11.26 21.92 20.76
N VAL A 258 -11.42 20.63 20.46
CA VAL A 258 -11.41 20.13 19.08
C VAL A 258 -12.70 20.51 18.38
N VAL A 259 -12.58 21.29 17.31
CA VAL A 259 -13.67 21.67 16.41
C VAL A 259 -13.73 20.70 15.24
N GLY A 260 -14.89 20.10 15.00
CA GLY A 260 -15.05 19.13 13.91
C GLY A 260 -16.39 18.40 13.94
N PHE A 261 -16.41 17.18 13.42
CA PHE A 261 -17.61 16.36 13.28
C PHE A 261 -17.59 15.17 14.21
N PRO A 262 -18.75 14.75 14.78
CA PRO A 262 -18.80 13.50 15.52
C PRO A 262 -18.43 12.32 14.61
N MET A 263 -17.71 11.35 15.18
CA MET A 263 -17.28 10.16 14.42
C MET A 263 -18.46 9.47 13.76
N MET A 264 -19.54 9.24 14.48
CA MET A 264 -20.78 8.69 13.94
C MET A 264 -21.95 9.67 14.14
N PRO A 265 -22.82 9.82 13.13
CA PRO A 265 -22.74 9.22 11.79
C PRO A 265 -21.95 10.08 10.78
N VAL A 266 -21.65 11.35 11.13
CA VAL A 266 -21.25 12.38 10.15
C VAL A 266 -19.88 12.09 9.54
N TYR A 267 -18.85 11.86 10.36
CA TYR A 267 -17.51 11.58 9.83
C TYR A 267 -17.49 10.26 9.06
N ALA A 268 -18.12 9.20 9.58
CA ALA A 268 -18.17 7.90 8.91
C ALA A 268 -18.84 7.98 7.53
N ALA A 269 -19.92 8.77 7.38
CA ALA A 269 -20.56 8.99 6.09
C ALA A 269 -19.66 9.77 5.12
N LYS A 270 -18.94 10.80 5.62
CA LYS A 270 -17.97 11.57 4.82
C LYS A 270 -16.80 10.70 4.36
N ALA A 271 -16.20 9.92 5.25
CA ALA A 271 -15.08 9.04 4.94
C ALA A 271 -15.49 7.96 3.93
N GLY A 272 -16.68 7.35 4.09
CA GLY A 272 -17.24 6.40 3.12
C GLY A 272 -17.52 7.05 1.75
N GLY A 273 -18.07 8.24 1.72
CA GLY A 273 -18.26 9.00 0.47
C GLY A 273 -16.92 9.35 -0.19
N PHE A 274 -15.93 9.68 0.62
CA PHE A 274 -14.58 9.99 0.14
C PHE A 274 -13.87 8.76 -0.46
N PHE A 275 -14.10 7.56 0.10
CA PHE A 275 -13.64 6.32 -0.53
C PHE A 275 -14.12 6.22 -1.98
N PHE A 276 -15.42 6.47 -2.25
CA PHE A 276 -15.95 6.39 -3.61
C PHE A 276 -15.37 7.44 -4.54
N ILE A 277 -14.99 8.62 -4.02
CA ILE A 277 -14.29 9.65 -4.80
C ILE A 277 -12.89 9.16 -5.17
N VAL A 278 -12.10 8.65 -4.22
CA VAL A 278 -10.75 8.12 -4.47
C VAL A 278 -10.82 6.94 -5.44
N PHE A 279 -11.77 6.02 -5.26
CA PHE A 279 -12.01 4.90 -6.15
C PHE A 279 -12.38 5.36 -7.57
N GLY A 280 -13.31 6.31 -7.69
CA GLY A 280 -13.73 6.85 -8.99
C GLY A 280 -12.60 7.55 -9.74
N VAL A 281 -11.79 8.37 -9.04
CA VAL A 281 -10.62 9.03 -9.62
C VAL A 281 -9.61 7.97 -10.10
N THR A 282 -9.30 6.98 -9.27
CA THR A 282 -8.36 5.90 -9.62
C THR A 282 -8.88 5.08 -10.81
N ALA A 283 -10.19 4.81 -10.87
CA ALA A 283 -10.81 4.10 -11.99
C ALA A 283 -10.77 4.92 -13.29
N LEU A 284 -11.01 6.23 -13.23
CA LEU A 284 -10.87 7.13 -14.38
C LEU A 284 -9.43 7.19 -14.87
N MET A 285 -8.46 7.32 -13.96
CA MET A 285 -7.04 7.27 -14.34
C MET A 285 -6.68 5.94 -14.98
N GLY A 286 -7.11 4.82 -14.39
CA GLY A 286 -6.89 3.49 -14.93
C GLY A 286 -7.55 3.24 -16.29
N GLY A 287 -8.70 3.85 -16.56
CA GLY A 287 -9.41 3.71 -17.82
C GLY A 287 -8.95 4.65 -18.93
N LEU A 288 -8.49 5.86 -18.58
CA LEU A 288 -8.20 6.93 -19.55
C LEU A 288 -6.71 7.25 -19.70
N MET A 289 -5.89 6.92 -18.70
CA MET A 289 -4.47 7.27 -18.64
C MET A 289 -3.61 6.02 -18.56
N THR A 290 -3.02 5.63 -19.67
CA THR A 290 -2.12 4.46 -19.71
C THR A 290 -0.92 4.68 -18.80
N ILE A 291 -0.65 3.73 -17.92
CA ILE A 291 0.53 3.69 -17.07
C ILE A 291 1.24 2.36 -17.24
N ASN A 292 2.57 2.38 -17.27
CA ASN A 292 3.45 1.23 -17.43
C ASN A 292 2.97 0.24 -18.52
N PRO A 293 3.00 0.65 -19.81
CA PRO A 293 2.59 -0.18 -20.93
C PRO A 293 3.65 -1.24 -21.24
N VAL A 294 3.73 -2.29 -20.43
CA VAL A 294 4.76 -3.36 -20.49
C VAL A 294 4.93 -3.96 -21.88
N TRP A 295 3.85 -4.03 -22.68
CA TRP A 295 3.89 -4.53 -24.06
C TRP A 295 4.72 -3.69 -25.03
N ARG A 296 5.04 -2.43 -24.67
CA ARG A 296 5.91 -1.55 -25.47
C ARG A 296 7.39 -1.75 -25.19
N TYR A 297 7.71 -2.31 -24.03
CA TYR A 297 9.11 -2.49 -23.62
C TYR A 297 9.68 -3.83 -24.09
N GLY A 298 8.84 -4.83 -24.33
CA GLY A 298 9.26 -6.19 -24.67
C GLY A 298 9.68 -7.01 -23.46
N ALA A 299 9.95 -8.29 -23.70
CA ALA A 299 10.46 -9.19 -22.68
C ALA A 299 11.85 -8.77 -22.20
N TYR A 300 12.17 -9.04 -20.92
CA TYR A 300 13.50 -8.75 -20.42
C TYR A 300 14.57 -9.59 -21.13
N ASN A 301 15.62 -8.91 -21.56
CA ASN A 301 16.83 -9.50 -22.13
C ASN A 301 18.04 -8.96 -21.37
N PRO A 302 18.82 -9.83 -20.68
CA PRO A 302 19.98 -9.37 -19.90
C PRO A 302 21.08 -8.70 -20.73
N SER A 303 21.12 -8.93 -22.06
CA SER A 303 22.08 -8.27 -22.96
C SER A 303 21.65 -6.86 -23.38
N GLU A 304 20.43 -6.47 -23.08
CA GLU A 304 19.86 -5.17 -23.44
C GLU A 304 19.62 -4.30 -22.20
N VAL A 305 19.61 -2.98 -22.40
CA VAL A 305 19.21 -1.99 -21.39
C VAL A 305 18.37 -0.92 -22.05
N THR A 306 17.36 -0.39 -21.34
CA THR A 306 16.59 0.74 -21.86
C THR A 306 17.19 2.04 -21.34
N ALA A 307 17.90 2.77 -22.19
CA ALA A 307 18.46 4.09 -21.83
C ALA A 307 17.38 5.15 -21.54
N GLY A 308 16.18 4.98 -22.07
CA GLY A 308 15.04 5.88 -21.91
C GLY A 308 13.98 5.40 -20.92
N SER A 309 14.15 4.22 -20.31
CA SER A 309 13.20 3.74 -19.32
C SER A 309 13.37 4.48 -17.99
N GLN A 310 12.26 4.84 -17.39
CA GLN A 310 12.23 5.51 -16.09
C GLN A 310 11.37 4.68 -15.14
N PRO A 311 11.86 4.42 -13.92
CA PRO A 311 11.06 3.77 -12.89
C PRO A 311 9.92 4.69 -12.47
N ASP A 312 9.03 4.19 -11.64
CA ASP A 312 8.02 4.99 -10.97
C ASP A 312 8.66 6.18 -10.25
N TRP A 313 7.97 7.32 -10.20
CA TRP A 313 8.52 8.60 -9.72
C TRP A 313 9.19 8.51 -8.35
N TYR A 314 8.67 7.68 -7.43
CA TYR A 314 9.21 7.51 -6.08
C TYR A 314 10.56 6.76 -6.07
N MET A 315 10.80 5.88 -7.03
CA MET A 315 12.11 5.25 -7.27
C MET A 315 13.04 6.18 -8.05
N GLY A 316 12.49 7.03 -8.90
CA GLY A 316 13.23 8.01 -9.69
C GLY A 316 14.03 9.00 -8.83
N ILE A 317 13.61 9.26 -7.60
CA ILE A 317 14.36 10.07 -6.66
C ILE A 317 15.70 9.40 -6.32
N ALA A 318 15.68 8.13 -5.93
CA ALA A 318 16.90 7.37 -5.62
C ALA A 318 17.79 7.20 -6.86
N GLU A 319 17.20 6.85 -8.01
CA GLU A 319 17.94 6.73 -9.28
C GLU A 319 18.59 8.05 -9.70
N GLY A 320 17.87 9.16 -9.57
CA GLY A 320 18.40 10.51 -9.85
C GLY A 320 19.58 10.85 -8.94
N LEU A 321 19.48 10.56 -7.64
CA LEU A 321 20.58 10.76 -6.69
C LEU A 321 21.81 9.93 -7.06
N LEU A 322 21.62 8.65 -7.43
CA LEU A 322 22.72 7.79 -7.89
C LEU A 322 23.44 8.36 -9.12
N ARG A 323 22.68 8.98 -10.04
CA ARG A 323 23.24 9.54 -11.29
C ARG A 323 24.04 10.81 -11.06
N ILE A 324 23.68 11.64 -10.09
CA ILE A 324 24.36 12.93 -9.81
C ILE A 324 25.46 12.81 -8.77
N MET A 325 25.49 11.74 -7.98
CA MET A 325 26.53 11.54 -6.99
C MET A 325 27.89 11.29 -7.66
N PRO A 326 28.96 11.98 -7.22
CA PRO A 326 30.31 11.66 -7.66
C PRO A 326 30.70 10.23 -7.28
N GLY A 327 31.52 9.59 -8.11
CA GLY A 327 32.05 8.24 -7.86
C GLY A 327 33.11 8.22 -6.74
N TRP A 328 32.77 8.73 -5.57
CA TRP A 328 33.69 8.72 -4.44
C TRP A 328 33.83 7.32 -3.85
N GLU A 329 35.08 6.91 -3.65
CA GLU A 329 35.41 5.62 -3.09
C GLU A 329 36.40 5.76 -1.93
N THR A 330 36.30 4.87 -0.97
CA THR A 330 37.27 4.73 0.11
C THR A 330 37.75 3.27 0.15
N HIS A 331 39.06 3.09 0.14
CA HIS A 331 39.67 1.77 0.20
C HIS A 331 40.27 1.54 1.60
N ILE A 332 39.71 0.57 2.35
CA ILE A 332 40.16 0.25 3.72
C ILE A 332 40.33 -1.27 3.82
N PHE A 333 41.52 -1.73 4.19
CA PHE A 333 41.84 -3.16 4.35
C PHE A 333 41.46 -4.06 3.15
N GLY A 334 41.59 -3.54 1.92
CA GLY A 334 41.22 -4.27 0.70
C GLY A 334 39.72 -4.25 0.37
N ILE A 335 38.91 -3.55 1.15
CA ILE A 335 37.48 -3.36 0.91
C ILE A 335 37.28 -1.98 0.25
N THR A 336 36.54 -1.95 -0.84
CA THR A 336 36.09 -0.68 -1.48
C THR A 336 34.69 -0.33 -1.00
N ILE A 337 34.56 0.91 -0.50
CA ILE A 337 33.27 1.51 -0.13
C ILE A 337 32.94 2.56 -1.19
N SER A 338 31.91 2.31 -2.00
CA SER A 338 31.43 3.23 -3.03
C SER A 338 30.34 4.13 -2.44
N TRP A 339 30.68 5.37 -2.13
CA TRP A 339 29.80 6.31 -1.42
C TRP A 339 28.55 6.72 -2.21
N ASN A 340 28.60 6.67 -3.54
CA ASN A 340 27.45 6.91 -4.40
C ASN A 340 26.30 5.91 -4.22
N VAL A 341 26.53 4.81 -3.51
CA VAL A 341 25.50 3.81 -3.16
C VAL A 341 24.86 4.10 -1.81
N PHE A 342 25.63 4.65 -0.86
CA PHE A 342 25.21 4.78 0.54
C PHE A 342 24.74 6.18 0.91
N LEU A 343 25.18 7.22 0.19
CA LEU A 343 24.80 8.60 0.49
C LEU A 343 23.44 9.03 -0.07
N PRO A 344 22.99 8.54 -1.25
CA PRO A 344 21.64 8.82 -1.72
C PRO A 344 20.57 8.13 -0.89
#